data_4796910dde96e0ad24f2cab8464cb398
#
_entry.id   4796910dde96e0ad24f2cab8464cb398
#
_cell.length_a   1.000
_cell.length_b   1.000
_cell.length_c   1.000
_cell.angle_alpha   90.00
_cell.angle_beta   90.00
_cell.angle_gamma   90.00
#
_symmetry.space_group_name_H-M   'P 1'
#
loop_
_entity.id
_entity.type
_entity.pdbx_description
1 polymer ?
#
loop_
_entity_poly.entity_id
_entity_poly.type
_entity_poly.pdbx_seq_one_letter_code
_entity_poly.pdbx_strand_id
1 'polypeptide(L)'
;MIAVIFEVTPKDGQQGHYLDIAATMRPMVEHVEGFISVERFQSLTNPEKLLSISFFEDEAAIDRWRNTAAHRSVQSKSRAEIFADYHLRICHVIRDYGMFDRAQAPDDSQHL
;
A
#
# COMPACT_ATOMS: atom_id res chain seq x y z
N MET A 1 -2.50 3.77 -13.83
CA MET A 1 -1.99 3.10 -12.60
C MET A 1 -2.17 4.02 -11.39
N ILE A 2 -2.65 3.44 -10.33
CA ILE A 2 -2.90 4.17 -9.08
C ILE A 2 -1.96 3.63 -8.00
N ALA A 3 -1.34 4.53 -7.24
CA ALA A 3 -0.56 4.19 -6.07
C ALA A 3 -1.36 4.50 -4.81
N VAL A 4 -1.41 3.56 -3.87
CA VAL A 4 -2.00 3.75 -2.55
C VAL A 4 -0.86 3.77 -1.53
N ILE A 5 -0.67 4.91 -0.90
CA ILE A 5 0.38 5.14 0.08
C ILE A 5 -0.26 5.19 1.46
N PHE A 6 0.04 4.20 2.27
CA PHE A 6 -0.53 4.07 3.62
C PHE A 6 0.58 4.17 4.65
N GLU A 7 0.62 5.29 5.37
CA GLU A 7 1.52 5.49 6.49
C GLU A 7 0.77 5.14 7.77
N VAL A 8 1.35 4.31 8.62
CA VAL A 8 0.69 3.88 9.85
C VAL A 8 1.66 3.82 11.01
N THR A 9 1.19 4.28 12.17
CA THR A 9 1.88 4.10 13.45
C THR A 9 0.98 3.20 14.31
N PRO A 10 1.31 1.92 14.47
CA PRO A 10 0.56 1.05 15.38
C PRO A 10 0.67 1.52 16.83
N LYS A 11 -0.33 1.22 17.64
CA LYS A 11 -0.24 1.41 19.09
C LYS A 11 0.91 0.60 19.64
N ASP A 12 1.44 1.00 20.79
CA ASP A 12 2.53 0.30 21.48
C ASP A 12 2.20 -1.18 21.63
N GLY A 13 3.13 -2.03 21.20
CA GLY A 13 2.98 -3.47 21.25
C GLY A 13 2.10 -4.08 20.13
N GLN A 14 1.53 -3.27 19.24
CA GLN A 14 0.63 -3.75 18.19
C GLN A 14 1.28 -3.90 16.82
N GLN A 15 2.58 -3.59 16.67
CA GLN A 15 3.25 -3.68 15.38
C GLN A 15 3.23 -5.10 14.82
N GLY A 16 3.55 -6.09 15.64
CA GLY A 16 3.51 -7.49 15.23
C GLY A 16 2.12 -7.94 14.82
N HIS A 17 1.11 -7.51 15.56
CA HIS A 17 -0.29 -7.80 15.24
C HIS A 17 -0.71 -7.19 13.90
N TYR A 18 -0.32 -5.94 13.63
CA TYR A 18 -0.57 -5.31 12.34
C TYR A 18 0.08 -6.09 11.19
N LEU A 19 1.34 -6.50 11.35
CA LEU A 19 2.05 -7.25 10.32
C LEU A 19 1.43 -8.63 10.08
N ASP A 20 0.94 -9.30 11.12
CA ASP A 20 0.25 -10.58 11.00
C ASP A 20 -1.06 -10.44 10.22
N ILE A 21 -1.83 -9.40 10.51
CA ILE A 21 -3.06 -9.10 9.76
C ILE A 21 -2.74 -8.81 8.30
N ALA A 22 -1.72 -8.01 8.03
CA ALA A 22 -1.30 -7.68 6.69
C ALA A 22 -0.89 -8.94 5.90
N ALA A 23 -0.16 -9.86 6.53
CA ALA A 23 0.23 -11.12 5.92
C ALA A 23 -0.99 -12.00 5.59
N THR A 24 -2.00 -12.01 6.46
CA THR A 24 -3.26 -12.74 6.24
C THR A 24 -4.04 -12.16 5.06
N MET A 25 -4.03 -10.84 4.90
CA MET A 25 -4.78 -10.17 3.85
C MET A 25 -4.10 -10.21 2.47
N ARG A 26 -2.79 -10.43 2.43
CA ARG A 26 -2.03 -10.42 1.18
C ARG A 26 -2.57 -11.38 0.12
N PRO A 27 -2.85 -12.66 0.41
CA PRO A 27 -3.42 -13.55 -0.57
C PRO A 27 -4.78 -13.08 -1.10
N MET A 28 -5.55 -12.39 -0.28
CA MET A 28 -6.87 -11.90 -0.66
C MET A 28 -6.78 -10.74 -1.64
N VAL A 29 -5.90 -9.77 -1.39
CA VAL A 29 -5.74 -8.64 -2.29
C VAL A 29 -5.12 -9.07 -3.63
N GLU A 30 -4.26 -10.07 -3.63
CA GLU A 30 -3.64 -10.59 -4.84
C GLU A 30 -4.65 -11.18 -5.83
N HIS A 31 -5.83 -11.59 -5.35
CA HIS A 31 -6.91 -12.12 -6.19
C HIS A 31 -7.84 -11.04 -6.74
N VAL A 32 -7.67 -9.79 -6.33
CA VAL A 32 -8.50 -8.69 -6.83
C VAL A 32 -8.08 -8.33 -8.26
N GLU A 33 -9.03 -8.31 -9.19
CA GLU A 33 -8.76 -7.88 -10.56
C GLU A 33 -8.24 -6.44 -10.58
N GLY A 34 -7.10 -6.24 -11.24
CA GLY A 34 -6.44 -4.94 -11.32
C GLY A 34 -5.42 -4.67 -10.22
N PHE A 35 -5.25 -5.57 -9.26
CA PHE A 35 -4.16 -5.47 -8.30
C PHE A 35 -2.83 -5.75 -8.99
N ILE A 36 -1.81 -4.90 -8.69
CA ILE A 36 -0.47 -5.06 -9.27
C ILE A 36 0.51 -5.56 -8.22
N SER A 37 0.69 -4.83 -7.11
CA SER A 37 1.68 -5.19 -6.09
C SER A 37 1.41 -4.49 -4.77
N VAL A 38 2.01 -5.02 -3.70
CA VAL A 38 2.07 -4.38 -2.39
C VAL A 38 3.39 -4.70 -1.73
N GLU A 39 3.98 -3.69 -1.10
CA GLU A 39 5.21 -3.85 -0.33
C GLU A 39 5.17 -2.95 0.89
N ARG A 40 5.80 -3.40 1.98
CA ARG A 40 5.86 -2.64 3.23
C ARG A 40 7.27 -2.28 3.57
N PHE A 41 7.41 -1.09 4.18
CA PHE A 41 8.69 -0.51 4.55
C PHE A 41 8.61 0.03 5.97
N GLN A 42 9.74 0.12 6.62
CA GLN A 42 9.85 0.75 7.92
C GLN A 42 10.65 2.04 7.79
N SER A 43 10.20 3.11 8.44
CA SER A 43 10.92 4.37 8.44
C SER A 43 12.28 4.22 9.13
N LEU A 44 13.33 4.73 8.50
CA LEU A 44 14.68 4.71 9.08
C LEU A 44 14.85 5.76 10.18
N THR A 45 14.09 6.85 10.12
CA THR A 45 14.17 7.92 11.13
C THR A 45 13.16 7.76 12.25
N ASN A 46 12.07 7.03 12.01
CA ASN A 46 11.06 6.72 13.01
C ASN A 46 10.65 5.25 12.89
N PRO A 47 11.33 4.33 13.59
CA PRO A 47 11.07 2.88 13.45
C PRO A 47 9.65 2.44 13.84
N GLU A 48 8.89 3.27 14.57
CA GLU A 48 7.50 2.97 14.91
C GLU A 48 6.55 3.17 13.73
N LYS A 49 7.00 3.87 12.70
CA LYS A 49 6.20 4.18 11.53
C LYS A 49 6.47 3.20 10.41
N LEU A 50 5.39 2.62 9.89
CA LEU A 50 5.42 1.71 8.76
C LEU A 50 4.74 2.35 7.55
N LEU A 51 5.19 1.94 6.37
CA LEU A 51 4.65 2.40 5.10
C LEU A 51 4.23 1.19 4.28
N SER A 52 3.02 1.20 3.76
CA SER A 52 2.58 0.25 2.75
C SER A 52 2.37 1.01 1.44
N ILE A 53 2.99 0.52 0.37
CA ILE A 53 2.75 1.03 -0.98
C ILE A 53 2.13 -0.09 -1.79
N SER A 54 0.93 0.16 -2.33
CA SER A 54 0.29 -0.78 -3.23
C SER A 54 -0.04 -0.08 -4.56
N PHE A 55 -0.02 -0.87 -5.64
CA PHE A 55 -0.33 -0.40 -6.97
C PHE A 55 -1.51 -1.16 -7.55
N PHE A 56 -2.41 -0.43 -8.20
CA PHE A 56 -3.60 -0.96 -8.86
C PHE A 56 -3.68 -0.36 -10.26
N GLU A 57 -4.30 -1.09 -11.19
CA GLU A 57 -4.47 -0.61 -12.56
C GLU A 57 -5.31 0.66 -12.63
N ASP A 58 -6.38 0.73 -11.81
CA ASP A 58 -7.33 1.83 -11.81
C ASP A 58 -8.04 1.96 -10.45
N GLU A 59 -8.85 3.00 -10.28
CA GLU A 59 -9.61 3.21 -9.06
C GLU A 59 -10.70 2.14 -8.86
N ALA A 60 -11.24 1.58 -9.92
CA ALA A 60 -12.23 0.50 -9.82
C ALA A 60 -11.65 -0.73 -9.10
N ALA A 61 -10.37 -1.05 -9.32
CA ALA A 61 -9.70 -2.13 -8.61
C ALA A 61 -9.60 -1.85 -7.10
N ILE A 62 -9.32 -0.61 -6.73
CA ILE A 62 -9.29 -0.19 -5.33
C ILE A 62 -10.68 -0.36 -4.70
N ASP A 63 -11.73 0.04 -5.41
CA ASP A 63 -13.11 -0.10 -4.92
C ASP A 63 -13.48 -1.57 -4.73
N ARG A 64 -13.07 -2.44 -5.63
CA ARG A 64 -13.28 -3.89 -5.48
C ARG A 64 -12.65 -4.40 -4.19
N TRP A 65 -11.40 -4.01 -3.93
CA TRP A 65 -10.71 -4.41 -2.70
C TRP A 65 -11.38 -3.87 -1.45
N ARG A 66 -11.70 -2.57 -1.43
CA ARG A 66 -12.36 -1.93 -0.29
C ARG A 66 -13.71 -2.55 0.03
N ASN A 67 -14.42 -3.05 -0.98
CA ASN A 67 -15.74 -3.64 -0.81
C ASN A 67 -15.71 -5.13 -0.45
N THR A 68 -14.52 -5.74 -0.31
CA THR A 68 -14.45 -7.10 0.22
C THR A 68 -14.82 -7.11 1.71
N ALA A 69 -15.49 -8.15 2.14
CA ALA A 69 -15.83 -8.30 3.56
C ALA A 69 -14.57 -8.37 4.44
N ALA A 70 -13.53 -9.03 3.96
CA ALA A 70 -12.26 -9.14 4.66
C ALA A 70 -11.62 -7.77 4.92
N HIS A 71 -11.55 -6.90 3.89
CA HIS A 71 -10.97 -5.56 4.05
C HIS A 71 -11.79 -4.70 5.02
N ARG A 72 -13.11 -4.71 4.89
CA ARG A 72 -13.99 -3.92 5.77
C ARG A 72 -13.87 -4.34 7.23
N SER A 73 -13.86 -5.64 7.49
CA SER A 73 -13.73 -6.19 8.85
C SER A 73 -12.41 -5.77 9.49
N VAL A 74 -11.30 -5.94 8.77
CA VAL A 74 -9.97 -5.58 9.26
C VAL A 74 -9.85 -4.07 9.46
N GLN A 75 -10.36 -3.26 8.53
CA GLN A 75 -10.28 -1.80 8.63
C GLN A 75 -10.98 -1.29 9.89
N SER A 76 -12.18 -1.75 10.18
CA SER A 76 -12.95 -1.34 11.34
C SER A 76 -12.23 -1.71 12.64
N LYS A 77 -11.78 -2.95 12.75
CA LYS A 77 -11.05 -3.45 13.93
C LYS A 77 -9.73 -2.74 14.13
N SER A 78 -8.98 -2.54 13.05
CA SER A 78 -7.66 -1.93 13.12
C SER A 78 -7.72 -0.48 13.58
N ARG A 79 -8.70 0.30 13.11
CA ARG A 79 -8.87 1.68 13.57
C ARG A 79 -9.18 1.74 15.07
N ALA A 80 -9.98 0.80 15.58
CA ALA A 80 -10.39 0.79 16.98
C ALA A 80 -9.29 0.31 17.93
N GLU A 81 -8.49 -0.70 17.52
CA GLU A 81 -7.66 -1.46 18.45
C GLU A 81 -6.16 -1.40 18.15
N ILE A 82 -5.75 -1.17 16.90
CA ILE A 82 -4.37 -1.38 16.47
C ILE A 82 -3.65 -0.08 16.13
N PHE A 83 -4.31 0.87 15.49
CA PHE A 83 -3.67 2.09 15.00
C PHE A 83 -3.65 3.19 16.04
N ALA A 84 -2.45 3.78 16.29
CA ALA A 84 -2.36 5.05 16.99
C ALA A 84 -2.61 6.21 16.03
N ASP A 85 -2.13 6.09 14.79
CA ASP A 85 -2.33 7.09 13.74
C ASP A 85 -2.15 6.45 12.37
N TYR A 86 -2.82 7.00 11.35
CA TYR A 86 -2.55 6.62 9.97
C TYR A 86 -2.85 7.78 9.03
N HIS A 87 -2.23 7.73 7.86
CA HIS A 87 -2.48 8.67 6.79
C HIS A 87 -2.49 7.93 5.46
N LEU A 88 -3.54 8.12 4.69
CA LEU A 88 -3.75 7.42 3.42
C LEU A 88 -3.75 8.42 2.28
N ARG A 89 -2.94 8.14 1.23
CA ARG A 89 -2.93 8.92 0.01
C ARG A 89 -3.17 8.00 -1.17
N ILE A 90 -4.06 8.42 -2.08
CA ILE A 90 -4.31 7.74 -3.34
C ILE A 90 -3.85 8.67 -4.45
N CYS A 91 -2.92 8.21 -5.28
CA CYS A 91 -2.22 9.04 -6.22
C CYS A 91 -2.23 8.40 -7.62
N HIS A 92 -2.40 9.25 -8.65
CA HIS A 92 -2.12 8.82 -10.01
C HIS A 92 -0.60 8.73 -10.22
N VAL A 93 -0.15 7.64 -10.83
CA VAL A 93 1.24 7.52 -11.25
C VAL A 93 1.37 8.19 -12.62
N ILE A 94 2.02 9.35 -12.65
CA ILE A 94 2.20 10.13 -13.87
C ILE A 94 3.23 9.47 -14.78
N ARG A 95 4.33 8.99 -14.22
CA ARG A 95 5.39 8.26 -14.94
C ARG A 95 5.91 7.14 -14.06
N ASP A 96 6.28 6.06 -14.70
CA ASP A 96 6.84 4.91 -14.04
C ASP A 96 8.03 4.42 -14.88
N TYR A 97 9.24 4.58 -14.38
CA TYR A 97 10.43 4.12 -15.05
C TYR A 97 11.52 3.76 -14.02
N GLY A 98 12.42 2.91 -14.44
CA GLY A 98 13.51 2.44 -13.60
C GLY A 98 14.83 2.52 -14.32
N MET A 99 15.87 1.95 -13.73
CA MET A 99 17.21 1.93 -14.32
C MET A 99 17.24 1.21 -15.67
N PHE A 100 16.45 0.15 -15.83
CA PHE A 100 16.45 -0.70 -17.02
C PHE A 100 15.17 -0.59 -17.86
N ASP A 101 14.08 -0.11 -17.28
CA ASP A 101 12.84 0.19 -17.99
C ASP A 101 12.73 1.70 -18.13
N ARG A 102 13.15 2.22 -19.29
CA ARG A 102 13.34 3.64 -19.51
C ARG A 102 12.30 4.29 -20.43
N ALA A 103 11.28 3.56 -20.84
CA ALA A 103 10.30 4.05 -21.83
C ALA A 103 9.63 5.36 -21.42
N GLN A 104 9.34 5.55 -20.14
CA GLN A 104 8.69 6.74 -19.62
C GLN A 104 9.67 7.76 -19.01
N ALA A 105 10.95 7.50 -19.08
CA ALA A 105 11.96 8.44 -18.60
C ALA A 105 11.92 9.73 -19.43
N PRO A 106 12.31 10.88 -18.88
CA PRO A 106 12.42 12.11 -19.63
C PRO A 106 13.31 11.95 -20.86
N ASP A 107 13.01 12.68 -21.93
CA ASP A 107 13.73 12.53 -23.21
C ASP A 107 15.25 12.71 -23.06
N ASP A 108 15.69 13.61 -22.20
CA ASP A 108 17.10 13.88 -21.93
C ASP A 108 17.80 12.80 -21.11
N SER A 109 17.07 11.83 -20.59
CA SER A 109 17.62 10.78 -19.74
C SER A 109 17.22 9.37 -20.15
N GLN A 110 16.59 9.18 -21.31
CA GLN A 110 16.13 7.86 -21.72
C GLN A 110 17.25 6.86 -21.94
N HIS A 111 18.44 7.32 -22.28
CA HIS A 111 19.59 6.48 -22.61
C HIS A 111 20.64 6.39 -21.50
N LEU A 112 20.31 6.88 -20.34
CA LEU A 112 21.24 6.85 -19.20
C LEU A 112 21.25 5.48 -18.50
#